data_9cc973e798cffe61cbdc0fe5e79dc13d
#
_entry.id   9cc973e798cffe61cbdc0fe5e79dc13d
#
_cell.length_a   1.000
_cell.length_b   1.000
_cell.length_c   1.000
_cell.angle_alpha   90.00
_cell.angle_beta   90.00
_cell.angle_gamma   90.00
#
_symmetry.space_group_name_H-M   'P 1'
#
loop_
_entity.id
_entity.type
_entity.pdbx_description
1 polymer ?
#
loop_
_entity_poly.entity_id
_entity_poly.type
_entity_poly.pdbx_seq_one_letter_code
_entity_poly.pdbx_strand_id
1 'polypeptide(L)'
;MPYLIFVTLLWALSFNLIGVYLAGAVDSYFAVLTRVVLAGLIFLPMTRWRGVAPGFIAGVTLVGMLQFGVTYLCLYLSFNVLTVAEVLLFTVLTPLHVALIDDALNRRFNPWAFLAATVAVFGAGLIRYDDLSGDFLSGFLLLQLANFTFAAGQVGYKHLAAHYPSQIPLHRRFGYFFLGALLVVLPAWLILGDPERLPTTPTQWGVLLWMGVLATALGQFCWNKGATLVDAGTLAVMNNLSVPVGLVINLLVWGSETRLDLLAIGGALILASLWINRAGALRQSRLTH
;
A
#
# COMPACT_ATOMS: atom_id res chain seq x y z
N MET A 1 -5.26 17.02 -6.26
CA MET A 1 -3.83 16.91 -6.59
C MET A 1 -2.89 17.15 -5.41
N PRO A 2 -2.89 18.30 -4.67
CA PRO A 2 -1.87 18.54 -3.65
C PRO A 2 -1.79 17.46 -2.56
N TYR A 3 -2.92 16.91 -2.12
CA TYR A 3 -2.96 15.82 -1.14
C TYR A 3 -2.18 14.58 -1.61
N LEU A 4 -2.37 14.17 -2.87
CA LEU A 4 -1.72 12.97 -3.41
C LEU A 4 -0.22 13.18 -3.61
N ILE A 5 0.20 14.35 -4.12
CA ILE A 5 1.62 14.69 -4.28
C ILE A 5 2.33 14.67 -2.92
N PHE A 6 1.74 15.33 -1.92
CA PHE A 6 2.28 15.33 -0.56
C PHE A 6 2.47 13.90 -0.02
N VAL A 7 1.44 13.07 -0.15
CA VAL A 7 1.50 11.68 0.34
C VAL A 7 2.52 10.86 -0.44
N THR A 8 2.63 11.05 -1.75
CA THR A 8 3.64 10.37 -2.58
C THR A 8 5.06 10.60 -2.05
N LEU A 9 5.41 11.87 -1.77
CA LEU A 9 6.72 12.21 -1.20
C LEU A 9 6.91 11.63 0.21
N LEU A 10 5.88 11.73 1.03
CA LEU A 10 5.88 11.20 2.40
C LEU A 10 6.09 9.68 2.42
N TRP A 11 5.38 8.95 1.56
CA TRP A 11 5.51 7.49 1.49
C TRP A 11 6.80 7.04 0.84
N ALA A 12 7.30 7.75 -0.18
CA ALA A 12 8.60 7.47 -0.79
C ALA A 12 9.74 7.46 0.24
N LEU A 13 9.75 8.44 1.15
CA LEU A 13 10.68 8.45 2.28
C LEU A 13 10.36 7.33 3.29
N SER A 14 9.07 7.09 3.57
CA SER A 14 8.64 6.09 4.55
C SER A 14 9.05 4.67 4.20
N PHE A 15 9.01 4.26 2.93
CA PHE A 15 9.50 2.94 2.49
C PHE A 15 10.97 2.76 2.83
N ASN A 16 11.79 3.78 2.59
CA ASN A 16 13.21 3.75 2.92
C ASN A 16 13.44 3.66 4.43
N LEU A 17 12.72 4.44 5.23
CA LEU A 17 12.85 4.41 6.69
C LEU A 17 12.47 3.05 7.27
N ILE A 18 11.44 2.38 6.74
CA ILE A 18 11.07 1.01 7.16
C ILE A 18 12.23 0.06 6.86
N GLY A 19 12.68 0.01 5.61
CA GLY A 19 13.70 -0.95 5.18
C GLY A 19 15.05 -0.76 5.86
N VAL A 20 15.45 0.49 6.12
CA VAL A 20 16.77 0.78 6.71
C VAL A 20 16.79 0.64 8.23
N TYR A 21 15.75 1.06 8.93
CA TYR A 21 15.80 1.18 10.39
C TYR A 21 14.92 0.18 11.15
N LEU A 22 13.88 -0.38 10.51
CA LEU A 22 12.96 -1.29 11.18
C LEU A 22 13.08 -2.73 10.69
N ALA A 23 13.23 -2.95 9.37
CA ALA A 23 13.30 -4.28 8.79
C ALA A 23 14.42 -5.11 9.41
N GLY A 24 14.11 -6.34 9.83
CA GLY A 24 15.08 -7.23 10.48
C GLY A 24 15.49 -6.84 11.90
N ALA A 25 15.33 -5.57 12.31
CA ALA A 25 15.76 -5.08 13.63
C ALA A 25 14.61 -4.99 14.63
N VAL A 26 13.42 -4.59 14.19
CA VAL A 26 12.22 -4.46 15.02
C VAL A 26 11.19 -5.47 14.56
N ASP A 27 10.44 -6.06 15.50
CA ASP A 27 9.35 -6.95 15.19
C ASP A 27 8.32 -6.26 14.27
N SER A 28 8.02 -6.90 13.13
CA SER A 28 7.13 -6.33 12.12
C SER A 28 5.70 -6.15 12.63
N TYR A 29 5.20 -7.05 13.46
CA TYR A 29 3.86 -6.98 14.02
C TYR A 29 3.75 -5.84 15.04
N PHE A 30 4.79 -5.68 15.89
CA PHE A 30 4.86 -4.56 16.84
C PHE A 30 4.95 -3.22 16.11
N ALA A 31 5.75 -3.13 15.07
CA ALA A 31 5.91 -1.91 14.29
C ALA A 31 4.59 -1.50 13.61
N VAL A 32 3.86 -2.47 13.06
CA VAL A 32 2.53 -2.23 12.47
C VAL A 32 1.49 -1.89 13.55
N LEU A 33 1.49 -2.58 14.69
CA LEU A 33 0.59 -2.25 15.79
C LEU A 33 0.82 -0.81 16.26
N THR A 34 2.07 -0.43 16.50
CA THR A 34 2.44 0.92 16.97
C THR A 34 1.93 2.00 16.00
N ARG A 35 2.14 1.84 14.69
CA ARG A 35 1.67 2.83 13.71
C ARG A 35 0.14 2.93 13.64
N VAL A 36 -0.57 1.81 13.78
CA VAL A 36 -2.04 1.79 13.77
C VAL A 36 -2.61 2.39 15.05
N VAL A 37 -2.01 2.08 16.21
CA VAL A 37 -2.40 2.64 17.51
C VAL A 37 -2.19 4.16 17.53
N LEU A 38 -1.02 4.65 17.13
CA LEU A 38 -0.72 6.08 17.09
C LEU A 38 -1.71 6.84 16.19
N ALA A 39 -2.02 6.31 15.01
CA ALA A 39 -3.01 6.92 14.13
C ALA A 39 -4.43 6.81 14.70
N GLY A 40 -4.76 5.70 15.34
CA GLY A 40 -6.01 5.50 16.06
C GLY A 40 -6.21 6.49 17.19
N LEU A 41 -5.18 6.75 18.00
CA LEU A 41 -5.22 7.74 19.08
C LEU A 41 -5.55 9.15 18.59
N ILE A 42 -5.20 9.49 17.34
CA ILE A 42 -5.54 10.77 16.72
C ILE A 42 -7.01 10.80 16.27
N PHE A 43 -7.48 9.76 15.58
CA PHE A 43 -8.78 9.80 14.91
C PHE A 43 -9.94 9.24 15.75
N LEU A 44 -9.72 8.26 16.63
CA LEU A 44 -10.78 7.66 17.44
C LEU A 44 -11.49 8.68 18.37
N PRO A 45 -10.77 9.59 19.05
CA PRO A 45 -11.42 10.63 19.87
C PRO A 45 -12.26 11.62 19.04
N MET A 46 -11.88 11.85 17.77
CA MET A 46 -12.59 12.73 16.85
C MET A 46 -13.78 12.04 16.17
N THR A 47 -13.90 10.72 16.32
CA THR A 47 -14.87 9.91 15.57
C THR A 47 -16.28 10.17 16.08
N ARG A 48 -17.20 10.41 15.16
CA ARG A 48 -18.61 10.55 15.47
C ARG A 48 -19.27 9.18 15.51
N TRP A 49 -19.67 8.75 16.71
CA TRP A 49 -20.24 7.44 16.96
C TRP A 49 -21.76 7.35 16.70
N ARG A 50 -22.45 8.49 16.60
CA ARG A 50 -23.91 8.56 16.41
C ARG A 50 -24.26 9.25 15.10
N GLY A 51 -25.36 8.78 14.46
CA GLY A 51 -25.85 9.39 13.20
C GLY A 51 -25.01 9.04 11.98
N VAL A 52 -24.22 7.97 12.04
CA VAL A 52 -23.53 7.36 10.89
C VAL A 52 -24.27 6.08 10.52
N ALA A 53 -24.49 5.84 9.24
CA ALA A 53 -25.18 4.64 8.76
C ALA A 53 -24.44 3.36 9.17
N PRO A 54 -25.08 2.35 9.77
CA PRO A 54 -24.42 1.11 10.20
C PRO A 54 -23.69 0.40 9.06
N GLY A 55 -24.27 0.37 7.86
CA GLY A 55 -23.64 -0.21 6.66
C GLY A 55 -22.34 0.52 6.26
N PHE A 56 -22.28 1.85 6.43
CA PHE A 56 -21.06 2.60 6.21
C PHE A 56 -19.99 2.23 7.26
N ILE A 57 -20.38 2.15 8.55
CA ILE A 57 -19.47 1.76 9.63
C ILE A 57 -18.85 0.38 9.35
N ALA A 58 -19.69 -0.63 9.08
CA ALA A 58 -19.24 -1.99 8.77
C ALA A 58 -18.32 -2.01 7.54
N GLY A 59 -18.71 -1.32 6.46
CA GLY A 59 -17.92 -1.25 5.25
C GLY A 59 -16.57 -0.56 5.44
N VAL A 60 -16.51 0.59 6.13
CA VAL A 60 -15.23 1.29 6.39
C VAL A 60 -14.37 0.51 7.37
N THR A 61 -14.96 -0.18 8.34
CA THR A 61 -14.21 -1.09 9.23
C THR A 61 -13.55 -2.22 8.42
N LEU A 62 -14.30 -2.85 7.50
CA LEU A 62 -13.74 -3.87 6.60
C LEU A 62 -12.63 -3.30 5.70
N VAL A 63 -12.83 -2.10 5.15
CA VAL A 63 -11.78 -1.40 4.39
C VAL A 63 -10.55 -1.18 5.26
N GLY A 64 -10.72 -0.78 6.52
CA GLY A 64 -9.62 -0.62 7.47
C GLY A 64 -8.87 -1.91 7.77
N MET A 65 -9.60 -3.04 7.91
CA MET A 65 -8.98 -4.37 8.06
C MET A 65 -8.07 -4.68 6.87
N LEU A 66 -8.53 -4.45 5.64
CA LEU A 66 -7.78 -4.74 4.42
C LEU A 66 -6.66 -3.72 4.19
N GLN A 67 -7.02 -2.44 4.05
CA GLN A 67 -6.13 -1.37 3.60
C GLN A 67 -5.05 -1.01 4.62
N PHE A 68 -5.34 -1.08 5.92
CA PHE A 68 -4.41 -0.69 6.97
C PHE A 68 -3.94 -1.89 7.80
N GLY A 69 -4.80 -2.88 8.03
CA GLY A 69 -4.43 -4.09 8.78
C GLY A 69 -3.56 -5.03 7.94
N VAL A 70 -4.19 -5.75 7.01
CA VAL A 70 -3.51 -6.79 6.20
C VAL A 70 -2.40 -6.18 5.34
N THR A 71 -2.66 -5.05 4.66
CA THR A 71 -1.66 -4.38 3.82
C THR A 71 -0.37 -4.09 4.58
N TYR A 72 -0.47 -3.49 5.77
CA TYR A 72 0.73 -3.14 6.52
C TYR A 72 1.48 -4.36 7.06
N LEU A 73 0.76 -5.38 7.52
CA LEU A 73 1.40 -6.63 7.96
C LEU A 73 2.18 -7.26 6.80
N CYS A 74 1.54 -7.46 5.66
CA CYS A 74 2.20 -8.05 4.50
C CYS A 74 3.38 -7.21 3.99
N LEU A 75 3.22 -5.87 3.97
CA LEU A 75 4.27 -4.94 3.57
C LEU A 75 5.49 -5.04 4.51
N TYR A 76 5.30 -5.00 5.83
CA TYR A 76 6.41 -5.06 6.77
C TYR A 76 7.10 -6.42 6.77
N LEU A 77 6.33 -7.50 6.65
CA LEU A 77 6.88 -8.84 6.52
C LEU A 77 7.68 -9.01 5.22
N SER A 78 7.25 -8.39 4.11
CA SER A 78 8.01 -8.44 2.85
C SER A 78 9.38 -7.77 2.95
N PHE A 79 9.54 -6.72 3.75
CA PHE A 79 10.83 -6.07 4.00
C PHE A 79 11.84 -6.94 4.74
N ASN A 80 11.43 -8.05 5.38
CA ASN A 80 12.37 -8.96 6.02
C ASN A 80 13.15 -9.82 5.02
N VAL A 81 12.66 -9.93 3.79
CA VAL A 81 13.22 -10.81 2.74
C VAL A 81 13.45 -10.10 1.40
N LEU A 82 12.89 -8.90 1.22
CA LEU A 82 13.10 -8.05 0.05
C LEU A 82 13.87 -6.78 0.41
N THR A 83 14.68 -6.32 -0.51
CA THR A 83 15.33 -5.00 -0.40
C THR A 83 14.34 -3.85 -0.59
N VAL A 84 14.69 -2.66 -0.12
CA VAL A 84 13.87 -1.44 -0.32
C VAL A 84 13.58 -1.19 -1.80
N ALA A 85 14.57 -1.39 -2.67
CA ALA A 85 14.41 -1.18 -4.11
C ALA A 85 13.41 -2.17 -4.71
N GLU A 86 13.45 -3.45 -4.31
CA GLU A 86 12.50 -4.48 -4.76
C GLU A 86 11.09 -4.18 -4.27
N VAL A 87 10.91 -3.82 -3.00
CA VAL A 87 9.60 -3.45 -2.46
C VAL A 87 9.02 -2.26 -3.22
N LEU A 88 9.81 -1.19 -3.43
CA LEU A 88 9.37 -0.04 -4.22
C LEU A 88 8.95 -0.46 -5.62
N LEU A 89 9.80 -1.22 -6.32
CA LEU A 89 9.56 -1.61 -7.70
C LEU A 89 8.31 -2.50 -7.85
N PHE A 90 8.14 -3.51 -6.96
CA PHE A 90 6.99 -4.41 -7.04
C PHE A 90 5.67 -3.75 -6.60
N THR A 91 5.75 -2.67 -5.84
CA THR A 91 4.58 -1.82 -5.52
C THR A 91 3.99 -1.13 -6.76
N VAL A 92 4.80 -0.97 -7.84
CA VAL A 92 4.33 -0.49 -9.16
C VAL A 92 3.16 -1.32 -9.70
N LEU A 93 2.99 -2.57 -9.27
CA LEU A 93 1.89 -3.44 -9.69
C LEU A 93 0.52 -3.09 -9.06
N THR A 94 0.47 -2.19 -8.09
CA THR A 94 -0.80 -1.78 -7.44
C THR A 94 -1.90 -1.40 -8.44
N PRO A 95 -1.66 -0.61 -9.53
CA PRO A 95 -2.69 -0.31 -10.52
C PRO A 95 -3.28 -1.52 -11.24
N LEU A 96 -2.51 -2.60 -11.41
CA LEU A 96 -3.07 -3.86 -11.96
C LEU A 96 -4.11 -4.45 -11.02
N HIS A 97 -3.83 -4.47 -9.72
CA HIS A 97 -4.79 -4.93 -8.71
C HIS A 97 -6.04 -4.04 -8.66
N VAL A 98 -5.87 -2.70 -8.79
CA VAL A 98 -7.00 -1.77 -8.90
C VAL A 98 -7.88 -2.11 -10.09
N ALA A 99 -7.28 -2.35 -11.26
CA ALA A 99 -8.01 -2.73 -12.47
C ALA A 99 -8.72 -4.08 -12.32
N LEU A 100 -8.05 -5.10 -11.77
CA LEU A 100 -8.65 -6.42 -11.53
C LEU A 100 -9.86 -6.35 -10.59
N ILE A 101 -9.77 -5.55 -9.52
CA ILE A 101 -10.85 -5.39 -8.55
C ILE A 101 -12.03 -4.61 -9.17
N ASP A 102 -11.74 -3.54 -9.91
CA ASP A 102 -12.77 -2.78 -10.61
C ASP A 102 -13.51 -3.64 -11.65
N ASP A 103 -12.78 -4.43 -12.44
CA ASP A 103 -13.33 -5.37 -13.39
C ASP A 103 -14.22 -6.44 -12.71
N ALA A 104 -13.75 -7.00 -11.58
CA ALA A 104 -14.51 -7.98 -10.82
C ALA A 104 -15.82 -7.40 -10.27
N LEU A 105 -15.79 -6.18 -9.71
CA LEU A 105 -16.97 -5.49 -9.20
C LEU A 105 -17.98 -5.15 -10.31
N ASN A 106 -17.47 -4.78 -11.48
CA ASN A 106 -18.30 -4.45 -12.65
C ASN A 106 -18.64 -5.67 -13.52
N ARG A 107 -18.27 -6.89 -13.10
CA ARG A 107 -18.46 -8.16 -13.84
C ARG A 107 -17.93 -8.10 -15.27
N ARG A 108 -16.76 -7.49 -15.45
CA ARG A 108 -16.04 -7.41 -16.72
C ARG A 108 -14.80 -8.29 -16.63
N PHE A 109 -14.33 -8.80 -17.78
CA PHE A 109 -13.06 -9.51 -17.87
C PHE A 109 -12.15 -8.79 -18.84
N ASN A 110 -10.98 -8.38 -18.33
CA ASN A 110 -9.97 -7.73 -19.11
C ASN A 110 -8.76 -8.67 -19.35
N PRO A 111 -8.66 -9.33 -20.50
CA PRO A 111 -7.55 -10.23 -20.81
C PRO A 111 -6.20 -9.51 -20.83
N TRP A 112 -6.19 -8.20 -21.08
CA TRP A 112 -4.98 -7.39 -21.07
C TRP A 112 -4.40 -7.21 -19.66
N ALA A 113 -5.25 -7.16 -18.64
CA ALA A 113 -4.80 -7.15 -17.26
C ALA A 113 -4.08 -8.46 -16.90
N PHE A 114 -4.57 -9.59 -17.41
CA PHE A 114 -3.93 -10.90 -17.21
C PHE A 114 -2.56 -10.98 -17.92
N LEU A 115 -2.50 -10.53 -19.17
CA LEU A 115 -1.23 -10.45 -19.93
C LEU A 115 -0.22 -9.53 -19.21
N ALA A 116 -0.68 -8.37 -18.75
CA ALA A 116 0.17 -7.44 -18.02
C ALA A 116 0.71 -8.05 -16.72
N ALA A 117 -0.12 -8.77 -15.95
CA ALA A 117 0.31 -9.45 -14.75
C ALA A 117 1.41 -10.50 -15.05
N THR A 118 1.25 -11.28 -16.13
CA THR A 118 2.25 -12.26 -16.56
C THR A 118 3.59 -11.60 -16.90
N VAL A 119 3.59 -10.53 -17.70
CA VAL A 119 4.82 -9.78 -18.04
C VAL A 119 5.47 -9.18 -16.77
N ALA A 120 4.66 -8.69 -15.82
CA ALA A 120 5.17 -8.14 -14.57
C ALA A 120 5.86 -9.21 -13.70
N VAL A 121 5.29 -10.41 -13.62
CA VAL A 121 5.90 -11.54 -12.88
C VAL A 121 7.23 -11.95 -13.50
N PHE A 122 7.32 -12.01 -14.83
CA PHE A 122 8.61 -12.24 -15.52
C PHE A 122 9.63 -11.14 -15.21
N GLY A 123 9.21 -9.88 -15.23
CA GLY A 123 10.09 -8.75 -14.88
C GLY A 123 10.59 -8.85 -13.44
N ALA A 124 9.74 -9.22 -12.49
CA ALA A 124 10.12 -9.45 -11.10
C ALA A 124 11.13 -10.61 -10.95
N GLY A 125 10.91 -11.73 -11.65
CA GLY A 125 11.84 -12.87 -11.67
C GLY A 125 13.21 -12.52 -12.22
N LEU A 126 13.31 -11.64 -13.21
CA LEU A 126 14.59 -11.20 -13.78
C LEU A 126 15.42 -10.36 -12.81
N ILE A 127 14.80 -9.61 -11.89
CA ILE A 127 15.52 -8.79 -10.90
C ILE A 127 16.37 -9.66 -9.96
N ARG A 128 15.90 -10.86 -9.66
CA ARG A 128 16.56 -11.83 -8.79
C ARG A 128 16.88 -13.14 -9.50
N TYR A 129 17.24 -13.07 -10.78
CA TYR A 129 17.50 -14.26 -11.62
C TYR A 129 18.51 -15.25 -10.98
N ASP A 130 19.55 -14.73 -10.34
CA ASP A 130 20.61 -15.53 -9.72
C ASP A 130 20.23 -16.08 -8.31
N ASP A 131 19.11 -15.61 -7.71
CA ASP A 131 18.68 -15.95 -6.36
C ASP A 131 17.14 -15.99 -6.26
N LEU A 132 16.54 -16.90 -7.03
CA LEU A 132 15.11 -17.25 -6.92
C LEU A 132 14.89 -18.20 -5.75
N SER A 133 15.19 -17.75 -4.55
CA SER A 133 14.98 -18.49 -3.31
C SER A 133 13.48 -18.55 -2.94
N GLY A 134 13.13 -19.52 -2.08
CA GLY A 134 11.79 -19.57 -1.49
C GLY A 134 11.45 -18.31 -0.70
N ASP A 135 12.46 -17.66 -0.10
CA ASP A 135 12.30 -16.42 0.65
C ASP A 135 11.96 -15.24 -0.26
N PHE A 136 12.60 -15.13 -1.41
CA PHE A 136 12.25 -14.12 -2.42
C PHE A 136 10.80 -14.28 -2.88
N LEU A 137 10.40 -15.52 -3.23
CA LEU A 137 9.03 -15.79 -3.69
C LEU A 137 8.01 -15.45 -2.59
N SER A 138 8.29 -15.82 -1.34
CA SER A 138 7.41 -15.50 -0.21
C SER A 138 7.26 -14.00 -0.01
N GLY A 139 8.36 -13.24 -0.07
CA GLY A 139 8.37 -11.79 0.03
C GLY A 139 7.60 -11.12 -1.12
N PHE A 140 7.79 -11.59 -2.35
CA PHE A 140 7.05 -11.11 -3.50
C PHE A 140 5.54 -11.35 -3.35
N LEU A 141 5.13 -12.56 -2.95
CA LEU A 141 3.70 -12.90 -2.75
C LEU A 141 3.08 -12.09 -1.61
N LEU A 142 3.79 -11.91 -0.49
CA LEU A 142 3.35 -11.03 0.59
C LEU A 142 3.13 -9.60 0.10
N LEU A 143 4.05 -9.07 -0.69
CA LEU A 143 3.92 -7.73 -1.23
C LEU A 143 2.79 -7.62 -2.27
N GLN A 144 2.56 -8.66 -3.10
CA GLN A 144 1.40 -8.67 -3.99
C GLN A 144 0.07 -8.73 -3.20
N LEU A 145 0.03 -9.46 -2.08
CA LEU A 145 -1.13 -9.44 -1.19
C LEU A 145 -1.33 -8.06 -0.56
N ALA A 146 -0.25 -7.38 -0.15
CA ALA A 146 -0.31 -6.00 0.30
C ALA A 146 -0.87 -5.05 -0.77
N ASN A 147 -0.37 -5.14 -2.01
CA ASN A 147 -0.85 -4.34 -3.14
C ASN A 147 -2.32 -4.60 -3.43
N PHE A 148 -2.74 -5.87 -3.41
CA PHE A 148 -4.13 -6.27 -3.63
C PHE A 148 -5.06 -5.72 -2.54
N THR A 149 -4.72 -5.91 -1.27
CA THR A 149 -5.56 -5.46 -0.14
C THR A 149 -5.59 -3.93 -0.04
N PHE A 150 -4.50 -3.25 -0.39
CA PHE A 150 -4.48 -1.79 -0.51
C PHE A 150 -5.39 -1.30 -1.64
N ALA A 151 -5.32 -1.92 -2.81
CA ALA A 151 -6.18 -1.63 -3.96
C ALA A 151 -7.66 -1.88 -3.63
N ALA A 152 -7.97 -3.03 -3.00
CA ALA A 152 -9.32 -3.36 -2.55
C ALA A 152 -9.87 -2.33 -1.57
N GLY A 153 -9.04 -1.87 -0.64
CA GLY A 153 -9.39 -0.81 0.29
C GLY A 153 -9.70 0.51 -0.39
N GLN A 154 -8.86 0.95 -1.34
CA GLN A 154 -9.08 2.20 -2.09
C GLN A 154 -10.38 2.17 -2.90
N VAL A 155 -10.58 1.11 -3.69
CA VAL A 155 -11.76 0.93 -4.53
C VAL A 155 -13.00 0.78 -3.65
N GLY A 156 -12.94 -0.07 -2.62
CA GLY A 156 -14.02 -0.29 -1.68
C GLY A 156 -14.45 0.99 -0.96
N TYR A 157 -13.49 1.79 -0.48
CA TYR A 157 -13.80 3.08 0.15
C TYR A 157 -14.46 4.06 -0.83
N LYS A 158 -13.98 4.14 -2.08
CA LYS A 158 -14.58 5.00 -3.10
C LYS A 158 -16.04 4.64 -3.35
N HIS A 159 -16.34 3.35 -3.48
CA HIS A 159 -17.71 2.86 -3.63
C HIS A 159 -18.58 3.15 -2.39
N LEU A 160 -18.06 2.90 -1.19
CA LEU A 160 -18.78 3.21 0.05
C LEU A 160 -19.07 4.71 0.19
N ALA A 161 -18.10 5.57 -0.12
CA ALA A 161 -18.27 7.01 -0.03
C ALA A 161 -19.34 7.52 -1.00
N ALA A 162 -19.47 6.91 -2.19
CA ALA A 162 -20.49 7.22 -3.18
C ALA A 162 -21.88 6.70 -2.76
N HIS A 163 -21.94 5.48 -2.18
CA HIS A 163 -23.20 4.85 -1.75
C HIS A 163 -23.79 5.46 -0.49
N TYR A 164 -22.94 5.98 0.41
CA TYR A 164 -23.34 6.62 1.68
C TYR A 164 -22.93 8.10 1.71
N PRO A 165 -23.55 8.96 0.90
CA PRO A 165 -23.26 10.40 0.96
C PRO A 165 -23.57 10.94 2.34
N SER A 166 -22.71 11.79 2.88
CA SER A 166 -22.86 12.28 4.25
C SER A 166 -22.30 13.69 4.41
N GLN A 167 -23.01 14.52 5.18
CA GLN A 167 -22.57 15.84 5.59
C GLN A 167 -21.54 15.79 6.75
N ILE A 168 -21.33 14.58 7.35
CA ILE A 168 -20.34 14.41 8.41
C ILE A 168 -18.94 14.47 7.77
N PRO A 169 -18.06 15.38 8.21
CA PRO A 169 -16.70 15.50 7.68
C PRO A 169 -15.91 14.20 7.77
N LEU A 170 -15.02 13.97 6.79
CA LEU A 170 -14.23 12.73 6.70
C LEU A 170 -13.46 12.44 8.00
N HIS A 171 -12.80 13.44 8.60
CA HIS A 171 -12.03 13.26 9.83
C HIS A 171 -12.86 12.70 11.00
N ARG A 172 -14.18 12.97 11.03
CA ARG A 172 -15.11 12.43 12.04
C ARG A 172 -15.64 11.03 11.71
N ARG A 173 -15.25 10.46 10.58
CA ARG A 173 -15.59 9.10 10.16
C ARG A 173 -14.34 8.24 9.94
N PHE A 174 -13.15 8.86 10.03
CA PHE A 174 -11.90 8.19 9.68
C PHE A 174 -11.43 7.20 10.75
N GLY A 175 -11.84 7.36 12.00
CA GLY A 175 -11.49 6.42 13.09
C GLY A 175 -11.99 4.98 12.87
N TYR A 176 -13.08 4.79 12.11
CA TYR A 176 -13.58 3.44 11.79
C TYR A 176 -12.58 2.59 11.00
N PHE A 177 -11.72 3.21 10.19
CA PHE A 177 -10.62 2.50 9.52
C PHE A 177 -9.65 1.89 10.54
N PHE A 178 -9.31 2.63 11.59
CA PHE A 178 -8.37 2.18 12.61
C PHE A 178 -8.98 1.13 13.53
N LEU A 179 -10.30 1.15 13.77
CA LEU A 179 -10.98 0.03 14.42
C LEU A 179 -10.81 -1.25 13.61
N GLY A 180 -11.05 -1.19 12.31
CA GLY A 180 -10.85 -2.34 11.41
C GLY A 180 -9.40 -2.82 11.43
N ALA A 181 -8.43 -1.92 11.29
CA ALA A 181 -7.02 -2.27 11.35
C ALA A 181 -6.63 -2.95 12.67
N LEU A 182 -7.10 -2.42 13.81
CA LEU A 182 -6.82 -2.99 15.13
C LEU A 182 -7.38 -4.40 15.30
N LEU A 183 -8.55 -4.71 14.70
CA LEU A 183 -9.12 -6.07 14.74
C LEU A 183 -8.23 -7.12 14.06
N VAL A 184 -7.34 -6.71 13.16
CA VAL A 184 -6.37 -7.59 12.49
C VAL A 184 -5.02 -7.54 13.20
N VAL A 185 -4.51 -6.33 13.43
CA VAL A 185 -3.12 -6.12 13.82
C VAL A 185 -2.87 -6.49 15.28
N LEU A 186 -3.82 -6.21 16.17
CA LEU A 186 -3.67 -6.54 17.59
C LEU A 186 -3.62 -8.06 17.82
N PRO A 187 -4.56 -8.88 17.30
CA PRO A 187 -4.43 -10.34 17.42
C PRO A 187 -3.17 -10.87 16.74
N ALA A 188 -2.78 -10.32 15.59
CA ALA A 188 -1.57 -10.75 14.89
C ALA A 188 -0.33 -10.55 15.75
N TRP A 189 -0.17 -9.39 16.42
CA TRP A 189 0.94 -9.17 17.34
C TRP A 189 0.88 -10.05 18.59
N LEU A 190 -0.31 -10.24 19.18
CA LEU A 190 -0.46 -11.09 20.40
C LEU A 190 -0.13 -12.55 20.14
N ILE A 191 -0.33 -13.06 18.92
CA ILE A 191 -0.15 -14.48 18.57
C ILE A 191 1.23 -14.71 17.91
N LEU A 192 1.69 -13.79 17.07
CA LEU A 192 2.84 -13.97 16.18
C LEU A 192 3.98 -12.98 16.47
N GLY A 193 3.76 -11.98 17.33
CA GLY A 193 4.75 -10.98 17.66
C GLY A 193 5.90 -11.53 18.51
N ASP A 194 7.06 -10.95 18.34
CA ASP A 194 8.28 -11.27 19.09
C ASP A 194 8.59 -10.13 20.09
N PRO A 195 8.30 -10.32 21.39
CA PRO A 195 8.54 -9.28 22.38
C PRO A 195 10.02 -9.04 22.67
N GLU A 196 10.94 -9.89 22.20
CA GLU A 196 12.38 -9.69 22.35
C GLU A 196 12.92 -8.70 21.28
N ARG A 197 12.19 -8.49 20.19
CA ARG A 197 12.58 -7.61 19.08
C ARG A 197 11.83 -6.26 19.10
N LEU A 198 11.76 -5.64 20.26
CA LEU A 198 11.19 -4.30 20.41
C LEU A 198 12.23 -3.21 20.03
N PRO A 199 11.77 -1.98 19.72
CA PRO A 199 12.68 -0.86 19.42
C PRO A 199 13.63 -0.57 20.58
N THR A 200 14.93 -0.55 20.32
CA THR A 200 15.97 -0.32 21.34
C THR A 200 16.66 1.03 21.21
N THR A 201 16.48 1.71 20.05
CA THR A 201 17.17 2.98 19.77
C THR A 201 16.18 4.15 19.63
N PRO A 202 16.61 5.39 19.98
CA PRO A 202 15.78 6.58 19.73
C PRO A 202 15.40 6.76 18.26
N THR A 203 16.28 6.35 17.33
CA THR A 203 15.99 6.41 15.88
C THR A 203 14.84 5.51 15.50
N GLN A 204 14.79 4.26 15.98
CA GLN A 204 13.68 3.33 15.72
C GLN A 204 12.37 3.89 16.25
N TRP A 205 12.34 4.43 17.47
CA TRP A 205 11.16 5.09 18.02
C TRP A 205 10.76 6.32 17.22
N GLY A 206 11.70 7.14 16.77
CA GLY A 206 11.46 8.28 15.89
C GLY A 206 10.82 7.87 14.57
N VAL A 207 11.33 6.78 13.96
CA VAL A 207 10.76 6.22 12.73
C VAL A 207 9.35 5.68 12.98
N LEU A 208 9.09 4.99 14.07
CA LEU A 208 7.74 4.51 14.42
C LEU A 208 6.75 5.66 14.63
N LEU A 209 7.17 6.75 15.30
CA LEU A 209 6.36 7.97 15.42
C LEU A 209 6.06 8.59 14.05
N TRP A 210 7.07 8.69 13.18
CA TRP A 210 6.89 9.12 11.79
C TRP A 210 5.86 8.25 11.06
N MET A 211 5.99 6.92 11.17
CA MET A 211 5.09 5.98 10.54
C MET A 211 3.65 6.10 11.06
N GLY A 212 3.47 6.24 12.35
CA GLY A 212 2.15 6.35 12.98
C GLY A 212 1.46 7.68 12.70
N VAL A 213 2.14 8.79 12.96
CA VAL A 213 1.56 10.14 12.92
C VAL A 213 1.53 10.69 11.50
N LEU A 214 2.67 10.67 10.79
CA LEU A 214 2.76 11.29 9.47
C LEU A 214 2.32 10.33 8.36
N ALA A 215 2.97 9.17 8.23
CA ALA A 215 2.71 8.27 7.11
C ALA A 215 1.33 7.59 7.20
N THR A 216 0.86 7.24 8.40
CA THR A 216 -0.43 6.57 8.60
C THR A 216 -1.55 7.56 8.87
N ALA A 217 -1.50 8.34 9.95
CA ALA A 217 -2.62 9.21 10.27
C ALA A 217 -2.83 10.28 9.19
N LEU A 218 -1.85 11.13 8.98
CA LEU A 218 -1.95 12.23 8.01
C LEU A 218 -1.92 11.72 6.57
N GLY A 219 -1.00 10.80 6.24
CA GLY A 219 -0.83 10.28 4.90
C GLY A 219 -2.08 9.55 4.39
N GLN A 220 -2.61 8.59 5.15
CA GLN A 220 -3.81 7.86 4.74
C GLN A 220 -5.06 8.74 4.72
N PHE A 221 -5.17 9.69 5.62
CA PHE A 221 -6.26 10.67 5.57
C PHE A 221 -6.22 11.51 4.29
N CYS A 222 -5.06 12.09 3.98
CA CYS A 222 -4.85 12.86 2.75
C CYS A 222 -5.04 12.00 1.51
N TRP A 223 -4.53 10.75 1.52
CA TRP A 223 -4.69 9.82 0.42
C TRP A 223 -6.16 9.50 0.12
N ASN A 224 -6.90 9.03 1.13
CA ASN A 224 -8.31 8.68 0.95
C ASN A 224 -9.17 9.89 0.57
N LYS A 225 -8.86 11.09 1.11
CA LYS A 225 -9.49 12.34 0.68
C LYS A 225 -9.13 12.67 -0.77
N GLY A 226 -7.86 12.56 -1.15
CA GLY A 226 -7.39 12.82 -2.50
C GLY A 226 -7.98 11.86 -3.52
N ALA A 227 -8.10 10.58 -3.18
CA ALA A 227 -8.64 9.53 -4.04
C ALA A 227 -10.12 9.79 -4.45
N THR A 228 -10.91 10.44 -3.59
CA THR A 228 -12.29 10.82 -3.92
C THR A 228 -12.39 12.06 -4.82
N LEU A 229 -11.30 12.80 -5.03
CA LEU A 229 -11.26 14.05 -5.79
C LEU A 229 -10.67 13.90 -7.20
N VAL A 230 -10.21 12.70 -7.55
CA VAL A 230 -9.56 12.43 -8.83
C VAL A 230 -10.15 11.19 -9.52
N ASP A 231 -9.95 11.08 -10.82
CA ASP A 231 -10.29 9.86 -11.57
C ASP A 231 -9.33 8.69 -11.24
N ALA A 232 -9.72 7.48 -11.66
CA ALA A 232 -8.94 6.27 -11.41
C ALA A 232 -7.55 6.29 -12.11
N GLY A 233 -7.46 6.89 -13.30
CA GLY A 233 -6.20 7.00 -14.03
C GLY A 233 -5.19 7.90 -13.31
N THR A 234 -5.65 9.04 -12.83
CA THR A 234 -4.83 9.96 -12.01
C THR A 234 -4.38 9.29 -10.71
N LEU A 235 -5.28 8.57 -10.03
CA LEU A 235 -4.95 7.85 -8.81
C LEU A 235 -3.88 6.78 -9.06
N ALA A 236 -3.99 6.03 -10.17
CA ALA A 236 -3.00 5.03 -10.58
C ALA A 236 -1.61 5.64 -10.83
N VAL A 237 -1.55 6.80 -11.51
CA VAL A 237 -0.28 7.52 -11.72
C VAL A 237 0.33 7.97 -10.39
N MET A 238 -0.47 8.50 -9.47
CA MET A 238 0.00 8.94 -8.15
C MET A 238 0.48 7.77 -7.28
N ASN A 239 -0.17 6.61 -7.34
CA ASN A 239 0.31 5.39 -6.68
C ASN A 239 1.76 5.04 -7.10
N ASN A 240 2.05 5.15 -8.40
CA ASN A 240 3.34 4.76 -8.94
C ASN A 240 4.43 5.84 -8.83
N LEU A 241 4.06 7.09 -8.63
CA LEU A 241 5.03 8.19 -8.55
C LEU A 241 5.96 8.06 -7.32
N SER A 242 5.50 7.40 -6.25
CA SER A 242 6.32 7.13 -5.05
C SER A 242 7.52 6.23 -5.34
N VAL A 243 7.45 5.40 -6.38
CA VAL A 243 8.50 4.44 -6.71
C VAL A 243 9.78 5.12 -7.20
N PRO A 244 9.77 5.90 -8.31
CA PRO A 244 10.98 6.58 -8.77
C PRO A 244 11.52 7.55 -7.72
N VAL A 245 10.65 8.25 -6.99
CA VAL A 245 11.08 9.15 -5.92
C VAL A 245 11.75 8.38 -4.79
N GLY A 246 11.18 7.25 -4.36
CA GLY A 246 11.74 6.39 -3.32
C GLY A 246 13.08 5.77 -3.72
N LEU A 247 13.23 5.33 -4.99
CA LEU A 247 14.48 4.80 -5.51
C LEU A 247 15.59 5.87 -5.55
N VAL A 248 15.25 7.09 -5.98
CA VAL A 248 16.21 8.22 -5.97
C VAL A 248 16.63 8.55 -4.54
N ILE A 249 15.69 8.62 -3.60
CA ILE A 249 16.01 8.84 -2.18
C ILE A 249 16.91 7.71 -1.65
N ASN A 250 16.59 6.45 -1.94
CA ASN A 250 17.37 5.29 -1.51
C ASN A 250 18.81 5.36 -2.00
N LEU A 251 18.99 5.64 -3.28
CA LEU A 251 20.33 5.74 -3.90
C LEU A 251 21.15 6.92 -3.34
N LEU A 252 20.54 8.10 -3.22
CA LEU A 252 21.25 9.32 -2.81
C LEU A 252 21.58 9.36 -1.31
N VAL A 253 20.71 8.81 -0.46
CA VAL A 253 20.87 8.91 1.00
C VAL A 253 21.57 7.70 1.58
N TRP A 254 21.27 6.50 1.09
CA TRP A 254 21.78 5.25 1.67
C TRP A 254 22.74 4.48 0.76
N GLY A 255 22.92 4.88 -0.49
CA GLY A 255 23.92 4.29 -1.40
C GLY A 255 23.76 2.78 -1.60
N SER A 256 22.52 2.28 -1.72
CA SER A 256 22.26 0.84 -1.70
C SER A 256 22.99 0.12 -2.85
N GLU A 257 23.71 -0.96 -2.51
CA GLU A 257 24.38 -1.86 -3.44
C GLU A 257 23.34 -2.77 -4.14
N THR A 258 22.53 -2.21 -5.01
CA THR A 258 21.58 -2.98 -5.81
C THR A 258 22.15 -3.17 -7.22
N ARG A 259 21.97 -4.37 -7.81
CA ARG A 259 22.29 -4.61 -9.21
C ARG A 259 21.41 -3.74 -10.11
N LEU A 260 21.86 -2.52 -10.38
CA LEU A 260 21.13 -1.50 -11.14
C LEU A 260 20.78 -1.97 -12.55
N ASP A 261 21.61 -2.83 -13.17
CA ASP A 261 21.38 -3.46 -14.47
C ASP A 261 20.12 -4.35 -14.47
N LEU A 262 20.03 -5.28 -13.53
CA LEU A 262 18.86 -6.18 -13.40
C LEU A 262 17.62 -5.41 -12.95
N LEU A 263 17.78 -4.45 -12.04
CA LEU A 263 16.69 -3.58 -11.60
C LEU A 263 16.13 -2.75 -12.75
N ALA A 264 17.01 -2.24 -13.64
CA ALA A 264 16.59 -1.47 -14.81
C ALA A 264 15.82 -2.34 -15.83
N ILE A 265 16.35 -3.54 -16.15
CA ILE A 265 15.70 -4.45 -17.12
C ILE A 265 14.36 -4.96 -16.58
N GLY A 266 14.34 -5.50 -15.36
CA GLY A 266 13.12 -6.01 -14.73
C GLY A 266 12.10 -4.90 -14.50
N GLY A 267 12.57 -3.70 -14.09
CA GLY A 267 11.75 -2.52 -13.95
C GLY A 267 11.13 -2.05 -15.27
N ALA A 268 11.89 -2.07 -16.37
CA ALA A 268 11.36 -1.76 -17.68
C ALA A 268 10.24 -2.72 -18.11
N LEU A 269 10.37 -4.02 -17.83
CA LEU A 269 9.32 -5.01 -18.09
C LEU A 269 8.08 -4.77 -17.23
N ILE A 270 8.25 -4.44 -15.96
CA ILE A 270 7.14 -4.09 -15.06
C ILE A 270 6.42 -2.84 -15.56
N LEU A 271 7.15 -1.80 -15.99
CA LEU A 271 6.55 -0.59 -16.57
C LEU A 271 5.85 -0.89 -17.90
N ALA A 272 6.43 -1.75 -18.75
CA ALA A 272 5.78 -2.21 -19.98
C ALA A 272 4.47 -2.95 -19.70
N SER A 273 4.39 -3.73 -18.62
CA SER A 273 3.16 -4.40 -18.21
C SER A 273 2.01 -3.42 -17.92
N LEU A 274 2.32 -2.29 -17.27
CA LEU A 274 1.32 -1.25 -17.01
C LEU A 274 0.84 -0.58 -18.31
N TRP A 275 1.76 -0.36 -19.25
CA TRP A 275 1.40 0.17 -20.58
C TRP A 275 0.51 -0.79 -21.36
N ILE A 276 0.80 -2.11 -21.33
CA ILE A 276 -0.03 -3.16 -21.95
C ILE A 276 -1.44 -3.13 -21.37
N ASN A 277 -1.57 -3.09 -20.03
CA ASN A 277 -2.87 -3.01 -19.37
C ASN A 277 -3.67 -1.77 -19.80
N ARG A 278 -3.02 -0.60 -19.82
CA ARG A 278 -3.65 0.67 -20.21
C ARG A 278 -4.07 0.66 -21.69
N ALA A 279 -3.21 0.19 -22.59
CA ALA A 279 -3.50 0.11 -24.02
C ALA A 279 -4.65 -0.87 -24.30
N GLY A 280 -4.70 -1.99 -23.58
CA GLY A 280 -5.79 -2.96 -23.66
C GLY A 280 -7.13 -2.39 -23.21
N ALA A 281 -7.14 -1.69 -22.07
CA ALA A 281 -8.35 -1.04 -21.56
C ALA A 281 -8.91 0.00 -22.54
N LEU A 282 -8.04 0.80 -23.18
CA LEU A 282 -8.45 1.77 -24.22
C LEU A 282 -8.99 1.11 -25.50
N ARG A 283 -8.45 -0.06 -25.90
CA ARG A 283 -9.00 -0.82 -27.04
C ARG A 283 -10.39 -1.38 -26.73
N GLN A 284 -10.56 -1.92 -25.54
CA GLN A 284 -11.82 -2.52 -25.11
C GLN A 284 -12.95 -1.48 -25.03
N SER A 285 -12.66 -0.28 -24.53
CA SER A 285 -13.64 0.83 -24.50
C SER A 285 -14.07 1.30 -25.89
N ARG A 286 -13.20 1.22 -26.92
CA ARG A 286 -13.53 1.58 -28.31
C ARG A 286 -14.38 0.53 -29.04
N LEU A 287 -14.39 -0.72 -28.56
CA LEU A 287 -15.18 -1.81 -29.16
C LEU A 287 -16.60 -1.89 -28.57
N THR A 288 -16.84 -1.21 -27.46
CA THR A 288 -18.14 -1.16 -26.76
C THR A 288 -18.97 0.09 -27.10
N HIS A 289 -18.42 0.99 -27.90
CA HIS A 289 -19.09 2.16 -28.51
C HIS A 289 -19.13 2.00 -30.03
#